data_e19c1e8fe4efc6b12fab6d6fec2b9367
#
_entry.id   e19c1e8fe4efc6b12fab6d6fec2b9367
#
_cell.length_a   1.000
_cell.length_b   1.000
_cell.length_c   1.000
_cell.angle_alpha   90.00
_cell.angle_beta   90.00
_cell.angle_gamma   90.00
#
_symmetry.space_group_name_H-M   'P 1'
#
loop_
_entity.id
_entity.type
_entity.pdbx_description
1 polymer ?
#
loop_
_entity_poly.entity_id
_entity_poly.type
_entity_poly.pdbx_seq_one_letter_code
_entity_poly.pdbx_strand_id
1 'polypeptide(L)'
;MMTDPIADLFTRVRNGLMVQHGAVEMPNSKMKTRIAEVLKEEGFIKNFRVREDGRQGVLKLYLKYHKGDAAIRGIKRISKPGRRAYVSSRNIPKVLSGLGIAIITTSSGVMTDQLCREKGIGGEVLGHVW
;
A
#
# COMPACT_ATOMS: atom_id res chain seq x y z
N MET A 1 -12.47 16.80 12.25
CA MET A 1 -11.15 16.11 12.29
C MET A 1 -10.94 15.34 11.00
N MET A 2 -9.79 15.55 10.37
CA MET A 2 -9.44 14.83 9.16
C MET A 2 -8.81 13.50 9.51
N THR A 3 -9.25 12.43 8.85
CA THR A 3 -8.66 11.10 9.04
C THR A 3 -8.04 10.62 7.74
N ASP A 4 -6.96 9.87 7.86
CA ASP A 4 -6.28 9.27 6.70
C ASP A 4 -6.06 7.78 6.99
N PRO A 5 -7.03 6.93 6.62
CA PRO A 5 -6.93 5.48 6.86
C PRO A 5 -5.74 4.84 6.16
N ILE A 6 -5.31 5.39 5.03
CA ILE A 6 -4.16 4.86 4.29
C ILE A 6 -2.87 5.19 5.02
N ALA A 7 -2.74 6.42 5.55
CA ALA A 7 -1.60 6.78 6.38
C ALA A 7 -1.54 5.90 7.63
N ASP A 8 -2.69 5.59 8.23
CA ASP A 8 -2.76 4.68 9.37
C ASP A 8 -2.22 3.30 9.01
N LEU A 9 -2.65 2.75 7.86
CA LEU A 9 -2.13 1.46 7.36
C LEU A 9 -0.61 1.51 7.22
N PHE A 10 -0.09 2.55 6.56
CA PHE A 10 1.35 2.69 6.33
C PHE A 10 2.12 2.82 7.64
N THR A 11 1.57 3.58 8.60
CA THR A 11 2.20 3.75 9.92
C THR A 11 2.23 2.45 10.71
N ARG A 12 1.13 1.69 10.70
CA ARG A 12 1.08 0.38 11.38
C ARG A 12 2.08 -0.60 10.79
N VAL A 13 2.19 -0.64 9.46
CA VAL A 13 3.18 -1.48 8.78
C VAL A 13 4.59 -1.04 9.16
N ARG A 14 4.88 0.25 9.07
CA ARG A 14 6.21 0.80 9.40
C ARG A 14 6.61 0.47 10.84
N ASN A 15 5.70 0.70 11.80
CA ASN A 15 5.96 0.42 13.20
C ASN A 15 6.14 -1.07 13.46
N GLY A 16 5.32 -1.92 12.83
CA GLY A 16 5.45 -3.37 12.94
C GLY A 16 6.79 -3.88 12.44
N LEU A 17 7.27 -3.31 11.33
CA LEU A 17 8.57 -3.67 10.76
C LEU A 17 9.73 -3.26 11.69
N MET A 18 9.62 -2.11 12.34
CA MET A 18 10.66 -1.64 13.26
C MET A 18 10.88 -2.57 14.44
N VAL A 19 9.82 -3.21 14.92
CA VAL A 19 9.90 -4.15 16.05
C VAL A 19 9.82 -5.61 15.60
N GLN A 20 9.91 -5.84 14.30
CA GLN A 20 9.90 -7.16 13.66
C GLN A 20 8.68 -8.01 14.04
N HIS A 21 7.50 -7.39 14.10
CA HIS A 21 6.25 -8.12 14.29
C HIS A 21 5.96 -9.03 13.10
N GLY A 22 5.35 -10.18 13.35
CA GLY A 22 4.95 -11.09 12.28
C GLY A 22 3.72 -10.61 11.53
N ALA A 23 2.88 -9.80 12.17
CA ALA A 23 1.65 -9.30 11.57
C ALA A 23 1.21 -8.01 12.23
N VAL A 24 0.40 -7.23 11.50
CA VAL A 24 -0.26 -6.02 12.02
C VAL A 24 -1.75 -6.10 11.69
N GLU A 25 -2.59 -5.57 12.57
CA GLU A 25 -4.03 -5.55 12.38
C GLU A 25 -4.55 -4.13 12.36
N MET A 26 -5.67 -3.91 11.65
CA MET A 26 -6.31 -2.62 11.54
C MET A 26 -7.76 -2.77 11.11
N PRO A 27 -8.62 -1.80 11.37
CA PRO A 27 -9.97 -1.82 10.79
C PRO A 27 -9.88 -1.90 9.27
N ASN A 28 -10.67 -2.77 8.65
CA ASN A 28 -10.64 -2.97 7.22
C ASN A 28 -11.41 -1.88 6.46
N SER A 29 -11.09 -1.73 5.18
CA SER A 29 -11.88 -1.00 4.20
C SER A 29 -11.61 -1.62 2.83
N LYS A 30 -12.46 -1.32 1.85
CA LYS A 30 -12.24 -1.83 0.49
C LYS A 30 -10.89 -1.36 -0.06
N MET A 31 -10.55 -0.11 0.18
CA MET A 31 -9.28 0.46 -0.28
C MET A 31 -8.09 -0.26 0.37
N LYS A 32 -8.14 -0.48 1.69
CA LYS A 32 -7.06 -1.18 2.40
C LYS A 32 -6.88 -2.61 1.90
N THR A 33 -7.98 -3.32 1.65
CA THR A 33 -7.92 -4.67 1.10
C THR A 33 -7.26 -4.67 -0.28
N ARG A 34 -7.59 -3.70 -1.13
CA ARG A 34 -6.98 -3.59 -2.46
C ARG A 34 -5.48 -3.31 -2.37
N ILE A 35 -5.08 -2.45 -1.44
CA ILE A 35 -3.66 -2.16 -1.19
C ILE A 35 -2.96 -3.45 -0.73
N ALA A 36 -3.57 -4.21 0.16
CA ALA A 36 -3.02 -5.47 0.64
C ALA A 36 -2.82 -6.48 -0.50
N GLU A 37 -3.79 -6.57 -1.42
CA GLU A 37 -3.68 -7.43 -2.60
C GLU A 37 -2.45 -7.05 -3.44
N VAL A 38 -2.26 -5.75 -3.69
CA VAL A 38 -1.11 -5.25 -4.46
C VAL A 38 0.19 -5.58 -3.75
N LEU A 39 0.28 -5.32 -2.45
CA LEU A 39 1.48 -5.61 -1.67
C LEU A 39 1.84 -7.10 -1.70
N LYS A 40 0.84 -7.96 -1.62
CA LYS A 40 1.05 -9.41 -1.68
C LYS A 40 1.53 -9.84 -3.07
N GLU A 41 0.87 -9.37 -4.12
CA GLU A 41 1.23 -9.71 -5.51
C GLU A 41 2.65 -9.28 -5.85
N GLU A 42 3.07 -8.11 -5.34
CA GLU A 42 4.41 -7.58 -5.58
C GLU A 42 5.47 -8.15 -4.64
N GLY A 43 5.07 -9.04 -3.73
CA GLY A 43 6.00 -9.73 -2.85
C GLY A 43 6.48 -8.92 -1.65
N PHE A 44 5.79 -7.84 -1.29
CA PHE A 44 6.16 -6.98 -0.16
C PHE A 44 5.62 -7.51 1.16
N ILE A 45 4.51 -8.24 1.14
CA ILE A 45 3.98 -8.92 2.34
C ILE A 45 3.81 -10.40 2.03
N LYS A 46 3.78 -11.20 3.08
CA LYS A 46 3.64 -12.65 2.96
C LYS A 46 2.22 -13.05 2.59
N ASN A 47 1.23 -12.44 3.24
CA ASN A 47 -0.18 -12.72 3.02
C ASN A 47 -1.02 -11.67 3.75
N PHE A 48 -2.32 -11.72 3.56
CA PHE A 48 -3.25 -10.94 4.35
C PHE A 48 -4.54 -11.73 4.56
N ARG A 49 -5.31 -11.31 5.56
CA ARG A 49 -6.59 -11.94 5.88
C ARG A 49 -7.57 -10.86 6.35
N VAL A 50 -8.83 -11.01 5.97
CA VAL A 50 -9.92 -10.18 6.48
C VAL A 50 -10.77 -11.03 7.39
N ARG A 51 -10.95 -10.59 8.64
CA ARG A 51 -11.78 -11.27 9.63
C ARG A 51 -13.05 -10.47 9.84
N GLU A 52 -14.20 -11.14 9.77
CA GLU A 52 -15.49 -10.50 10.03
C GLU A 52 -15.64 -10.17 11.52
N ASP A 53 -16.15 -8.98 11.83
CA ASP A 53 -16.39 -8.54 13.19
C ASP A 53 -17.78 -7.93 13.40
N GLY A 54 -18.68 -8.14 12.43
CA GLY A 54 -20.02 -7.56 12.45
C GLY A 54 -20.07 -6.11 12.01
N ARG A 55 -18.93 -5.55 11.60
CA ARG A 55 -18.80 -4.17 11.08
C ARG A 55 -18.03 -4.22 9.77
N GLN A 56 -17.04 -3.34 9.59
CA GLN A 56 -16.22 -3.34 8.38
C GLN A 56 -15.21 -4.49 8.33
N GLY A 57 -15.00 -5.19 9.44
CA GLY A 57 -14.02 -6.26 9.52
C GLY A 57 -12.65 -5.77 9.99
N VAL A 58 -11.77 -6.73 10.23
CA VAL A 58 -10.38 -6.48 10.65
C VAL A 58 -9.46 -7.01 9.57
N LEU A 59 -8.58 -6.16 9.06
CA LEU A 59 -7.55 -6.55 8.11
C LEU A 59 -6.28 -6.90 8.88
N LYS A 60 -5.73 -8.07 8.58
CA LYS A 60 -4.46 -8.52 9.15
C LYS A 60 -3.46 -8.70 8.02
N LEU A 61 -2.33 -8.01 8.10
CA LEU A 61 -1.24 -8.14 7.15
C LEU A 61 -0.12 -8.95 7.78
N TYR A 62 0.30 -10.02 7.11
CA TYR A 62 1.43 -10.85 7.55
C TYR A 62 2.69 -10.30 6.90
N LEU A 63 3.58 -9.74 7.73
CA LEU A 63 4.79 -9.08 7.26
C LEU A 63 5.81 -10.13 6.81
N LYS A 64 6.67 -9.74 5.89
CA LYS A 64 7.61 -10.64 5.24
C LYS A 64 9.04 -10.26 5.58
N TYR A 65 9.82 -11.26 5.98
CA TYR A 65 11.24 -11.10 6.28
C TYR A 65 12.04 -12.18 5.58
N HIS A 66 13.28 -11.87 5.25
CA HIS A 66 14.22 -12.82 4.69
C HIS A 66 15.54 -12.65 5.41
N LYS A 67 15.97 -13.67 6.17
CA LYS A 67 17.20 -13.66 6.96
C LYS A 67 17.28 -12.43 7.87
N GLY A 68 16.18 -12.08 8.51
CA GLY A 68 16.11 -10.95 9.43
C GLY A 68 15.84 -9.60 8.78
N ASP A 69 15.88 -9.51 7.44
CA ASP A 69 15.62 -8.27 6.72
C ASP A 69 14.18 -8.21 6.22
N ALA A 70 13.52 -7.08 6.46
CA ALA A 70 12.15 -6.87 6.00
C ALA A 70 12.10 -6.76 4.47
N ALA A 71 11.08 -7.35 3.86
CA ALA A 71 10.83 -7.21 2.43
C ALA A 71 10.51 -5.76 2.07
N ILE A 72 9.77 -5.06 2.94
CA ILE A 72 9.53 -3.62 2.80
C ILE A 72 10.67 -2.88 3.48
N ARG A 73 11.46 -2.13 2.70
CA ARG A 73 12.54 -1.30 3.20
C ARG A 73 12.07 0.09 3.57
N GLY A 74 11.05 0.58 2.87
CA GLY A 74 10.44 1.86 3.15
C GLY A 74 9.02 1.91 2.62
N ILE A 75 8.19 2.73 3.27
CA ILE A 75 6.79 2.94 2.89
C ILE A 75 6.44 4.39 3.20
N LYS A 76 5.93 5.11 2.18
CA LYS A 76 5.72 6.54 2.27
C LYS A 76 4.37 6.93 1.69
N ARG A 77 3.58 7.67 2.47
CA ARG A 77 2.33 8.27 2.02
C ARG A 77 2.63 9.46 1.09
N ILE A 78 2.04 9.49 -0.08
CA ILE A 78 2.25 10.57 -1.07
C ILE A 78 1.04 11.50 -1.11
N SER A 79 -0.12 11.01 -1.58
CA SER A 79 -1.34 11.81 -1.59
C SER A 79 -1.96 11.84 -0.21
N LYS A 80 -2.34 13.02 0.26
CA LYS A 80 -2.90 13.22 1.61
C LYS A 80 -4.24 13.96 1.50
N PRO A 81 -5.14 13.83 2.50
CA PRO A 81 -6.43 14.53 2.44
C PRO A 81 -6.30 16.03 2.22
N GLY A 82 -5.30 16.68 2.82
CA GLY A 82 -5.04 18.11 2.66
C GLY A 82 -4.20 18.47 1.45
N ARG A 83 -3.66 17.48 0.75
CA ARG A 83 -2.75 17.71 -0.38
C ARG A 83 -2.75 16.49 -1.30
N ARG A 84 -3.74 16.42 -2.19
CA ARG A 84 -3.88 15.31 -3.13
C ARG A 84 -2.78 15.34 -4.20
N ALA A 85 -2.30 14.15 -4.58
CA ALA A 85 -1.25 13.99 -5.59
C ALA A 85 -1.77 13.10 -6.73
N TYR A 86 -1.93 13.70 -7.90
CA TYR A 86 -2.41 13.00 -9.10
C TYR A 86 -1.32 12.98 -10.17
N VAL A 87 -1.31 11.91 -10.97
CA VAL A 87 -0.40 11.81 -12.11
C VAL A 87 -1.17 11.39 -13.35
N SER A 88 -0.75 11.94 -14.51
CA SER A 88 -1.27 11.49 -15.79
C SER A 88 -0.53 10.24 -16.24
N SER A 89 -1.09 9.52 -17.22
CA SER A 89 -0.47 8.31 -17.76
C SER A 89 0.94 8.54 -18.32
N ARG A 90 1.25 9.78 -18.71
CA ARG A 90 2.56 10.14 -19.30
C ARG A 90 3.61 10.48 -18.25
N ASN A 91 3.20 10.77 -17.02
CA ASN A 91 4.09 11.29 -15.98
C ASN A 91 4.15 10.38 -14.75
N ILE A 92 3.90 9.08 -14.91
CA ILE A 92 3.92 8.15 -13.80
C ILE A 92 5.37 7.92 -13.36
N PRO A 93 5.72 8.25 -12.12
CA PRO A 93 7.10 8.12 -11.65
C PRO A 93 7.47 6.67 -11.39
N LYS A 94 8.76 6.38 -11.50
CA LYS A 94 9.33 5.12 -11.02
C LYS A 94 9.88 5.34 -9.63
N VAL A 95 9.71 4.34 -8.76
CA VAL A 95 10.23 4.37 -7.39
C VAL A 95 11.56 3.63 -7.39
N LEU A 96 12.64 4.30 -6.98
CA LEU A 96 13.99 3.74 -6.97
C LEU A 96 14.34 3.04 -8.27
N SER A 97 14.10 3.71 -9.40
CA SER A 97 14.40 3.21 -10.75
C SER A 97 13.76 1.85 -11.06
N GLY A 98 12.58 1.58 -10.47
CA GLY A 98 11.83 0.36 -10.70
C GLY A 98 12.02 -0.72 -9.65
N LEU A 99 12.87 -0.50 -8.65
CA LEU A 99 13.05 -1.44 -7.54
C LEU A 99 11.87 -1.42 -6.56
N GLY A 100 11.19 -0.27 -6.46
CA GLY A 100 9.99 -0.12 -5.66
C GLY A 100 8.76 0.03 -6.53
N ILE A 101 7.61 0.25 -5.88
CA ILE A 101 6.34 0.48 -6.57
C ILE A 101 5.68 1.76 -6.06
N ALA A 102 4.89 2.40 -6.93
CA ALA A 102 3.89 3.37 -6.52
C ALA A 102 2.55 2.67 -6.52
N ILE A 103 1.76 2.88 -5.47
CA ILE A 103 0.39 2.35 -5.39
C ILE A 103 -0.52 3.49 -5.83
N ILE A 104 -1.26 3.27 -6.91
CA ILE A 104 -2.07 4.30 -7.56
C ILE A 104 -3.52 3.83 -7.62
N THR A 105 -4.45 4.69 -7.17
CA THR A 105 -5.87 4.42 -7.34
C THR A 105 -6.35 5.09 -8.61
N THR A 106 -7.00 4.31 -9.47
CA THR A 106 -7.46 4.73 -10.79
C THR A 106 -8.95 4.44 -10.95
N SER A 107 -9.51 4.89 -12.08
CA SER A 107 -10.91 4.54 -12.42
C SER A 107 -11.10 3.03 -12.59
N SER A 108 -10.03 2.29 -12.84
CA SER A 108 -10.06 0.83 -13.00
C SER A 108 -9.60 0.08 -11.76
N GLY A 109 -9.45 0.77 -10.64
CA GLY A 109 -9.06 0.18 -9.36
C GLY A 109 -7.68 0.58 -8.91
N VAL A 110 -7.22 -0.04 -7.81
CA VAL A 110 -5.90 0.19 -7.25
C VAL A 110 -4.89 -0.70 -7.96
N MET A 111 -3.78 -0.12 -8.39
CA MET A 111 -2.76 -0.86 -9.13
C MET A 111 -1.39 -0.22 -8.94
N THR A 112 -0.36 -0.91 -9.44
CA THR A 112 1.01 -0.39 -9.40
C THR A 112 1.25 0.62 -10.53
N ASP A 113 2.32 1.41 -10.37
CA ASP A 113 2.78 2.31 -11.41
C ASP A 113 3.08 1.57 -12.73
N GLN A 114 3.67 0.38 -12.64
CA GLN A 114 3.98 -0.42 -13.84
C GLN A 114 2.72 -0.78 -14.60
N LEU A 115 1.68 -1.23 -13.91
CA LEU A 115 0.43 -1.59 -14.55
C LEU A 115 -0.28 -0.36 -15.13
N CYS A 116 -0.19 0.78 -14.43
CA CYS A 116 -0.71 2.05 -14.95
C CYS A 116 -0.04 2.44 -16.26
N ARG A 117 1.29 2.29 -16.33
CA ARG A 117 2.02 2.59 -17.58
C ARG A 117 1.60 1.65 -18.71
N GLU A 118 1.46 0.35 -18.41
CA GLU A 118 1.03 -0.64 -19.41
C GLU A 118 -0.37 -0.35 -19.94
N LYS A 119 -1.29 0.07 -19.07
CA LYS A 119 -2.67 0.36 -19.45
C LYS A 119 -2.85 1.78 -19.98
N GLY A 120 -1.85 2.64 -19.83
CA GLY A 120 -1.94 4.02 -20.27
C GLY A 120 -2.93 4.86 -19.48
N ILE A 121 -3.06 4.60 -18.17
CA ILE A 121 -3.98 5.34 -17.30
C ILE A 121 -3.22 5.96 -16.14
N GLY A 122 -3.71 7.09 -15.65
CA GLY A 122 -3.19 7.78 -14.48
C GLY A 122 -4.17 7.69 -13.32
N GLY A 123 -3.82 8.35 -12.23
CA GLY A 123 -4.68 8.37 -11.05
C GLY A 123 -4.04 9.06 -9.88
N GLU A 124 -4.55 8.79 -8.70
CA GLU A 124 -4.06 9.35 -7.46
C GLU A 124 -2.97 8.45 -6.88
N VAL A 125 -1.78 9.01 -6.64
CA VAL A 125 -0.66 8.26 -6.06
C VAL A 125 -0.85 8.19 -4.56
N LEU A 126 -1.24 7.01 -4.06
CA LEU A 126 -1.49 6.79 -2.64
C LEU A 126 -0.19 6.76 -1.85
N GLY A 127 0.82 6.09 -2.37
CA GLY A 127 2.10 5.98 -1.69
C GLY A 127 3.15 5.25 -2.50
N HIS A 128 4.36 5.25 -1.96
CA HIS A 128 5.49 4.50 -2.50
C HIS A 128 5.89 3.41 -1.52
N VAL A 129 6.28 2.25 -2.03
CA VAL A 129 6.77 1.12 -1.24
C VAL A 129 8.03 0.58 -1.94
N TRP A 130 9.05 0.35 -1.16
CA TRP A 130 10.29 -0.23 -1.70
C TRP A 130 11.01 -1.10 -0.70
#